data_4fa26a6c18a0ca1f8b84ad32bc3a45e3
#
_entry.id   4fa26a6c18a0ca1f8b84ad32bc3a45e3
#
_cell.length_a   1.000
_cell.length_b   1.000
_cell.length_c   1.000
_cell.angle_alpha   90.00
_cell.angle_beta   90.00
_cell.angle_gamma   90.00
#
_symmetry.space_group_name_H-M   'P 1'
#
loop_
_entity.id
_entity.type
_entity.pdbx_description
1 polymer ?
#
loop_
_entity_poly.entity_id
_entity_poly.type
_entity_poly.pdbx_seq_one_letter_code
_entity_poly.pdbx_strand_id
1 'polypeptide(L)'
;DFICHFPCKPFSPLPVPSISVSDNSKKDCIVLSSQQYIDNYVHQIILAEANKKHGKIGLFLQPDYPFLFRLLSSLSPSGDLAIDHIICLQSKPFFNEHHQLYNIQYLTELFPVYINGLNYNTWYYYNNIQALFHNPRTLPCMILTSDAAIMCTANYQTGFYYTNPECITTLWTLFKNNQDKCSLLFKPVPMSPENHLMLFDSIDDSTIDDEKHITGIQPEACLTPFITKDIFLDRFNHDLPQADFMIASLSTIFAKNKTRILHGNFRIYFTEKGALHFAETGLIEEFPDEFYHPFTVPQRIYLLKEIQSCCEKDFYRILREPLR
;
A
#
# COMPACT_ATOMS: atom_id res chain seq x y z
N ASP A 1 -18.69 -4.26 -5.51
CA ASP A 1 -19.24 -3.92 -4.15
C ASP A 1 -18.16 -3.60 -3.12
N PHE A 2 -16.96 -4.19 -3.20
CA PHE A 2 -15.89 -3.96 -2.23
C PHE A 2 -15.33 -2.52 -2.25
N ILE A 3 -15.10 -1.95 -3.42
CA ILE A 3 -14.53 -0.60 -3.57
C ILE A 3 -15.55 0.48 -3.19
N CYS A 4 -16.86 0.22 -3.35
CA CYS A 4 -17.94 1.13 -2.97
C CYS A 4 -18.12 1.32 -1.47
N HIS A 5 -17.45 0.51 -0.65
CA HIS A 5 -17.55 0.54 0.81
C HIS A 5 -16.29 1.07 1.52
N PHE A 6 -15.37 1.71 0.80
CA PHE A 6 -14.29 2.45 1.43
C PHE A 6 -14.87 3.61 2.25
N PRO A 7 -14.82 3.60 3.57
CA PRO A 7 -15.32 4.70 4.38
C PRO A 7 -14.33 5.86 4.34
N CYS A 8 -14.48 6.73 3.36
CA CYS A 8 -13.78 8.01 3.35
C CYS A 8 -14.51 9.02 4.23
N LYS A 9 -14.54 8.75 5.53
CA LYS A 9 -14.75 9.85 6.48
C LYS A 9 -13.37 10.47 6.75
N PRO A 10 -13.23 11.81 6.65
CA PRO A 10 -12.02 12.45 7.13
C PRO A 10 -11.82 12.01 8.58
N PHE A 11 -10.64 11.48 8.89
CA PHE A 11 -10.32 11.07 10.25
C PHE A 11 -10.33 12.31 11.14
N SER A 12 -11.39 12.50 11.90
CA SER A 12 -11.32 13.37 13.06
C SER A 12 -10.50 12.64 14.10
N PRO A 13 -9.36 13.17 14.55
CA PRO A 13 -8.62 12.57 15.64
C PRO A 13 -9.55 12.45 16.84
N LEU A 14 -9.80 11.22 17.28
CA LEU A 14 -10.50 11.02 18.54
C LEU A 14 -9.63 11.60 19.65
N PRO A 15 -10.20 12.36 20.60
CA PRO A 15 -9.45 12.83 21.73
C PRO A 15 -8.86 11.62 22.47
N VAL A 16 -7.54 11.55 22.52
CA VAL A 16 -6.83 10.54 23.29
C VAL A 16 -7.00 10.94 24.76
N PRO A 17 -7.61 10.11 25.62
CA PRO A 17 -7.73 10.45 27.02
C PRO A 17 -6.33 10.59 27.62
N SER A 18 -6.02 11.78 28.12
CA SER A 18 -4.79 12.02 28.88
C SER A 18 -4.91 11.33 30.23
N ILE A 19 -4.41 10.12 30.33
CA ILE A 19 -4.22 9.46 31.62
C ILE A 19 -2.88 9.95 32.15
N SER A 20 -2.90 10.67 33.29
CA SER A 20 -1.69 10.93 34.07
C SER A 20 -1.13 9.58 34.56
N VAL A 21 -0.11 9.08 33.88
CA VAL A 21 0.66 7.94 34.38
C VAL A 21 1.36 8.42 35.63
N SER A 22 1.00 7.89 36.79
CA SER A 22 1.77 8.10 38.00
C SER A 22 3.20 7.70 37.76
N ASP A 23 4.11 8.60 38.11
CA ASP A 23 5.56 8.48 37.96
C ASP A 23 6.09 7.20 38.62
N ASN A 24 6.03 6.08 37.91
CA ASN A 24 6.64 4.83 38.31
C ASN A 24 8.09 4.83 37.82
N SER A 25 8.90 5.67 38.44
CA SER A 25 10.32 5.76 38.22
C SER A 25 11.00 4.37 38.22
N LYS A 26 11.59 4.01 37.04
CA LYS A 26 12.58 2.95 36.84
C LYS A 26 12.15 1.50 37.02
N LYS A 27 11.04 1.10 36.43
CA LYS A 27 10.83 -0.33 36.18
C LYS A 27 11.19 -0.63 34.72
N ASP A 28 12.19 -1.46 34.49
CA ASP A 28 12.62 -1.94 33.17
C ASP A 28 11.51 -2.70 32.40
N CYS A 29 10.47 -3.11 33.13
CA CYS A 29 9.30 -3.80 32.60
C CYS A 29 8.03 -3.40 33.35
N ILE A 30 6.98 -3.04 32.62
CA ILE A 30 5.65 -2.69 33.17
C ILE A 30 4.61 -3.63 32.56
N VAL A 31 3.72 -4.15 33.42
CA VAL A 31 2.57 -4.96 32.97
C VAL A 31 1.45 -4.05 32.52
N LEU A 32 0.94 -4.29 31.32
CA LEU A 32 -0.20 -3.60 30.73
C LEU A 32 -1.42 -4.52 30.82
N SER A 33 -2.42 -4.14 31.63
CA SER A 33 -3.54 -5.01 32.01
C SER A 33 -4.87 -4.68 31.33
N SER A 34 -4.87 -3.75 30.38
CA SER A 34 -6.04 -3.42 29.57
C SER A 34 -5.65 -2.79 28.24
N GLN A 35 -6.55 -2.81 27.27
CA GLN A 35 -6.36 -2.13 25.99
C GLN A 35 -6.06 -0.64 26.16
N GLN A 36 -6.74 0.04 27.07
CA GLN A 36 -6.53 1.47 27.31
C GLN A 36 -5.08 1.77 27.78
N TYR A 37 -4.49 0.90 28.62
CA TYR A 37 -3.09 1.03 28.99
C TYR A 37 -2.18 0.80 27.79
N ILE A 38 -2.45 -0.21 26.98
CA ILE A 38 -1.69 -0.48 25.76
C ILE A 38 -1.77 0.71 24.80
N ASP A 39 -2.97 1.22 24.52
CA ASP A 39 -3.18 2.39 23.65
C ASP A 39 -2.39 3.61 24.11
N ASN A 40 -2.37 3.88 25.42
CA ASN A 40 -1.62 5.01 25.98
C ASN A 40 -0.11 4.86 25.82
N TYR A 41 0.44 3.68 26.11
CA TYR A 41 1.87 3.45 25.95
C TYR A 41 2.26 3.42 24.48
N VAL A 42 1.46 2.82 23.60
CA VAL A 42 1.65 2.87 22.15
C VAL A 42 1.69 4.32 21.67
N HIS A 43 0.73 5.13 22.05
CA HIS A 43 0.69 6.55 21.70
C HIS A 43 1.96 7.29 22.13
N GLN A 44 2.38 7.10 23.39
CA GLN A 44 3.59 7.74 23.94
C GLN A 44 4.85 7.36 23.17
N ILE A 45 5.09 6.05 22.96
CA ILE A 45 6.33 5.60 22.30
C ILE A 45 6.37 5.97 20.82
N ILE A 46 5.23 5.90 20.12
CA ILE A 46 5.14 6.27 18.69
C ILE A 46 5.38 7.77 18.51
N LEU A 47 4.74 8.63 19.31
CA LEU A 47 4.97 10.08 19.24
C LEU A 47 6.39 10.47 19.64
N ALA A 48 6.93 9.84 20.69
CA ALA A 48 8.32 10.09 21.10
C ALA A 48 9.30 9.73 19.97
N GLU A 49 9.08 8.61 19.30
CA GLU A 49 9.91 8.17 18.18
C GLU A 49 9.76 9.07 16.95
N ALA A 50 8.52 9.49 16.61
CA ALA A 50 8.23 10.38 15.49
C ALA A 50 8.87 11.77 15.63
N ASN A 51 9.17 12.20 16.86
CA ASN A 51 9.83 13.47 17.13
C ASN A 51 11.37 13.39 17.10
N LYS A 52 11.95 12.21 16.88
CA LYS A 52 13.40 12.06 16.74
C LYS A 52 13.84 12.44 15.33
N LYS A 53 15.09 12.92 15.21
CA LYS A 53 15.69 13.23 13.91
C LYS A 53 15.72 12.02 12.96
N HIS A 54 16.01 10.85 13.51
CA HIS A 54 16.04 9.56 12.81
C HIS A 54 15.28 8.54 13.66
N GLY A 55 13.95 8.55 13.52
CA GLY A 55 13.08 7.62 14.21
C GLY A 55 12.97 6.29 13.47
N LYS A 56 12.81 5.20 14.24
CA LYS A 56 12.55 3.88 13.66
C LYS A 56 11.48 3.14 14.45
N ILE A 57 10.51 2.59 13.76
CA ILE A 57 9.44 1.79 14.35
C ILE A 57 9.42 0.42 13.68
N GLY A 58 9.40 -0.63 14.49
CA GLY A 58 9.20 -2.00 14.05
C GLY A 58 7.84 -2.50 14.55
N LEU A 59 6.99 -2.95 13.65
CA LEU A 59 5.67 -3.48 13.93
C LEU A 59 5.61 -4.95 13.51
N PHE A 60 5.29 -5.85 14.42
CA PHE A 60 5.00 -7.24 14.13
C PHE A 60 3.64 -7.56 14.73
N LEU A 61 2.60 -7.28 14.00
CA LEU A 61 1.18 -7.45 14.40
C LEU A 61 0.30 -7.48 13.15
N GLN A 62 -0.98 -7.80 13.34
CA GLN A 62 -1.94 -7.75 12.24
C GLN A 62 -2.55 -6.35 12.10
N PRO A 63 -3.01 -5.95 10.91
CA PRO A 63 -3.68 -4.66 10.70
C PRO A 63 -5.12 -4.65 11.25
N ASP A 64 -5.36 -5.29 12.36
CA ASP A 64 -6.63 -5.36 13.10
C ASP A 64 -6.61 -4.53 14.40
N TYR A 65 -5.65 -3.60 14.50
CA TYR A 65 -5.52 -2.66 15.61
C TYR A 65 -5.83 -1.21 15.16
N PRO A 66 -7.11 -0.83 15.04
CA PRO A 66 -7.53 0.45 14.44
C PRO A 66 -6.96 1.69 15.15
N PHE A 67 -6.69 1.61 16.46
CA PHE A 67 -6.07 2.71 17.19
C PHE A 67 -4.70 3.06 16.63
N LEU A 68 -3.82 2.05 16.46
CA LEU A 68 -2.47 2.24 15.93
C LEU A 68 -2.50 2.80 14.51
N PHE A 69 -3.34 2.25 13.61
CA PHE A 69 -3.39 2.69 12.21
C PHE A 69 -3.92 4.11 12.06
N ARG A 70 -4.89 4.51 12.88
CA ARG A 70 -5.33 5.92 12.95
C ARG A 70 -4.22 6.83 13.46
N LEU A 71 -3.48 6.42 14.49
CA LEU A 71 -2.34 7.16 15.00
C LEU A 71 -1.29 7.34 13.91
N LEU A 72 -0.85 6.26 13.25
CA LEU A 72 0.12 6.32 12.15
C LEU A 72 -0.33 7.21 11.00
N SER A 73 -1.61 7.10 10.58
CA SER A 73 -2.16 7.94 9.51
C SER A 73 -2.24 9.42 9.86
N SER A 74 -2.19 9.78 11.15
CA SER A 74 -2.21 11.17 11.62
C SER A 74 -0.82 11.74 11.91
N LEU A 75 0.24 10.93 11.79
CA LEU A 75 1.60 11.38 12.10
C LEU A 75 2.10 12.41 11.08
N SER A 76 2.75 13.43 11.61
CA SER A 76 3.54 14.40 10.84
C SER A 76 4.92 14.44 11.49
N PRO A 77 5.82 13.50 11.14
CA PRO A 77 7.11 13.39 11.79
C PRO A 77 7.97 14.62 11.53
N SER A 78 8.71 15.04 12.55
CA SER A 78 9.62 16.20 12.46
C SER A 78 10.99 15.86 11.82
N GLY A 79 11.25 14.59 11.56
CA GLY A 79 12.49 14.07 10.98
C GLY A 79 12.26 12.85 10.11
N ASP A 80 13.33 12.11 9.84
CA ASP A 80 13.26 10.87 9.06
C ASP A 80 12.72 9.73 9.93
N LEU A 81 11.43 9.45 9.82
CA LEU A 81 10.79 8.31 10.48
C LEU A 81 10.69 7.14 9.52
N ALA A 82 11.34 6.02 9.83
CA ALA A 82 11.20 4.77 9.09
C ALA A 82 10.33 3.78 9.86
N ILE A 83 9.34 3.20 9.21
CA ILE A 83 8.43 2.22 9.80
C ILE A 83 8.52 0.92 8.99
N ASP A 84 8.94 -0.17 9.63
CA ASP A 84 8.90 -1.51 9.07
C ASP A 84 7.77 -2.30 9.76
N HIS A 85 6.84 -2.84 8.98
CA HIS A 85 5.69 -3.57 9.49
C HIS A 85 5.64 -4.98 8.90
N ILE A 86 5.72 -6.01 9.73
CA ILE A 86 5.59 -7.42 9.34
C ILE A 86 4.16 -7.88 9.60
N ILE A 87 3.50 -8.38 8.56
CA ILE A 87 2.16 -8.96 8.63
C ILE A 87 2.15 -10.40 8.17
N CYS A 88 1.20 -11.17 8.68
CA CYS A 88 0.90 -12.51 8.18
C CYS A 88 -0.30 -12.46 7.24
N LEU A 89 -0.16 -12.99 6.05
CA LEU A 89 -1.26 -13.21 5.12
C LEU A 89 -1.72 -14.67 5.21
N GLN A 90 -3.03 -14.88 5.02
CA GLN A 90 -3.61 -16.22 5.05
C GLN A 90 -3.22 -16.99 3.79
N SER A 91 -2.59 -18.16 3.96
CA SER A 91 -2.07 -18.98 2.86
C SER A 91 -3.12 -19.80 2.11
N LYS A 92 -4.25 -20.13 2.77
CA LYS A 92 -5.32 -20.94 2.18
C LYS A 92 -6.67 -20.30 2.46
N PRO A 93 -7.59 -20.28 1.50
CA PRO A 93 -8.94 -19.83 1.76
C PRO A 93 -9.56 -20.75 2.83
N PHE A 94 -10.21 -20.18 3.83
CA PHE A 94 -11.07 -20.96 4.74
C PHE A 94 -12.29 -21.45 3.97
N PHE A 95 -12.80 -22.62 4.38
CA PHE A 95 -14.02 -23.20 3.79
C PHE A 95 -15.28 -22.32 3.94
N ASN A 96 -15.23 -21.23 4.72
CA ASN A 96 -16.33 -20.29 4.92
C ASN A 96 -16.12 -19.03 4.07
N GLU A 97 -17.11 -18.68 3.27
CA GLU A 97 -17.11 -17.54 2.34
C GLU A 97 -16.72 -16.19 2.96
N HIS A 98 -16.99 -15.98 4.25
CA HIS A 98 -16.64 -14.75 4.96
C HIS A 98 -15.12 -14.53 5.17
N HIS A 99 -14.31 -15.57 5.06
CA HIS A 99 -12.85 -15.47 5.25
C HIS A 99 -12.05 -15.27 3.94
N GLN A 100 -12.70 -15.31 2.79
CA GLN A 100 -12.03 -15.11 1.50
C GLN A 100 -11.50 -13.67 1.32
N LEU A 101 -12.09 -12.71 2.04
CA LEU A 101 -11.71 -11.29 1.98
C LEU A 101 -10.68 -10.86 3.03
N TYR A 102 -10.20 -11.79 3.88
CA TYR A 102 -9.33 -11.46 5.01
C TYR A 102 -8.07 -10.68 4.60
N ASN A 103 -7.33 -11.19 3.63
CA ASN A 103 -6.13 -10.51 3.14
C ASN A 103 -6.46 -9.13 2.54
N ILE A 104 -7.60 -9.00 1.86
CA ILE A 104 -8.03 -7.73 1.27
C ILE A 104 -8.45 -6.74 2.34
N GLN A 105 -9.13 -7.17 3.40
CA GLN A 105 -9.47 -6.29 4.53
C GLN A 105 -8.22 -5.70 5.16
N TYR A 106 -7.16 -6.47 5.30
CA TYR A 106 -5.89 -5.96 5.82
C TYR A 106 -5.24 -4.92 4.92
N LEU A 107 -5.34 -5.08 3.60
CA LEU A 107 -4.86 -4.07 2.66
C LEU A 107 -5.60 -2.73 2.83
N THR A 108 -6.90 -2.76 3.13
CA THR A 108 -7.68 -1.53 3.34
C THR A 108 -7.25 -0.75 4.58
N GLU A 109 -6.85 -1.44 5.64
CA GLU A 109 -6.36 -0.79 6.87
C GLU A 109 -4.94 -0.20 6.69
N LEU A 110 -4.13 -0.79 5.82
CA LEU A 110 -2.78 -0.31 5.54
C LEU A 110 -2.74 0.92 4.61
N PHE A 111 -3.69 1.00 3.69
CA PHE A 111 -3.69 2.00 2.63
C PHE A 111 -3.65 3.46 3.13
N PRO A 112 -4.41 3.86 4.17
CA PRO A 112 -4.35 5.22 4.70
C PRO A 112 -2.97 5.64 5.21
N VAL A 113 -2.17 4.70 5.74
CA VAL A 113 -0.80 4.99 6.20
C VAL A 113 0.13 5.25 5.00
N TYR A 114 -0.03 4.49 3.92
CA TYR A 114 0.74 4.70 2.68
C TYR A 114 0.44 6.05 2.03
N ILE A 115 -0.83 6.44 1.94
CA ILE A 115 -1.25 7.72 1.32
C ILE A 115 -0.72 8.92 2.12
N ASN A 116 -0.51 8.78 3.42
CA ASN A 116 0.02 9.85 4.26
C ASN A 116 1.50 10.20 3.98
N GLY A 117 2.16 9.49 3.07
CA GLY A 117 3.53 9.79 2.63
C GLY A 117 4.62 9.44 3.64
N LEU A 118 4.32 8.64 4.66
CA LEU A 118 5.31 8.12 5.59
C LEU A 118 6.25 7.12 4.89
N ASN A 119 7.50 7.06 5.32
CA ASN A 119 8.42 5.98 4.93
C ASN A 119 7.99 4.69 5.65
N TYR A 120 6.96 4.06 5.10
CA TYR A 120 6.29 2.91 5.68
C TYR A 120 6.42 1.71 4.75
N ASN A 121 7.13 0.66 5.23
CA ASN A 121 7.39 -0.56 4.48
C ASN A 121 6.63 -1.71 5.11
N THR A 122 5.76 -2.37 4.36
CA THR A 122 5.06 -3.57 4.81
C THR A 122 5.72 -4.82 4.23
N TRP A 123 6.06 -5.73 5.12
CA TRP A 123 6.65 -7.04 4.83
C TRP A 123 5.63 -8.12 5.13
N TYR A 124 5.56 -9.16 4.31
CA TYR A 124 4.58 -10.22 4.51
C TYR A 124 5.18 -11.62 4.39
N TYR A 125 4.53 -12.54 5.06
CA TYR A 125 4.71 -13.98 4.87
C TYR A 125 3.35 -14.67 4.93
N TYR A 126 3.24 -15.87 4.35
CA TYR A 126 2.01 -16.65 4.37
C TYR A 126 2.05 -17.69 5.49
N ASN A 127 1.00 -17.73 6.32
CA ASN A 127 0.83 -18.77 7.34
C ASN A 127 -0.64 -18.90 7.77
N ASN A 128 -0.89 -19.74 8.75
CA ASN A 128 -2.19 -19.85 9.41
C ASN A 128 -2.31 -18.80 10.51
N ILE A 129 -3.06 -17.74 10.24
CA ILE A 129 -3.23 -16.60 11.15
C ILE A 129 -3.93 -17.03 12.45
N GLN A 130 -4.92 -17.90 12.38
CA GLN A 130 -5.64 -18.38 13.55
C GLN A 130 -4.69 -19.06 14.55
N ALA A 131 -3.79 -19.89 14.05
CA ALA A 131 -2.83 -20.59 14.90
C ALA A 131 -1.78 -19.65 15.51
N LEU A 132 -1.39 -18.62 14.80
CA LEU A 132 -0.31 -17.71 15.22
C LEU A 132 -0.81 -16.56 16.10
N PHE A 133 -1.82 -15.84 15.64
CA PHE A 133 -2.26 -14.60 16.28
C PHE A 133 -3.47 -14.77 17.20
N HIS A 134 -4.36 -15.71 16.94
CA HIS A 134 -5.53 -15.93 17.80
C HIS A 134 -5.31 -16.98 18.89
N ASN A 135 -4.05 -17.38 19.13
CA ASN A 135 -3.73 -18.25 20.26
C ASN A 135 -3.65 -17.38 21.56
N PRO A 136 -4.57 -17.60 22.53
CA PRO A 136 -4.60 -16.77 23.74
C PRO A 136 -3.42 -16.98 24.69
N ARG A 137 -2.56 -17.95 24.41
CA ARG A 137 -1.40 -18.29 25.23
C ARG A 137 -0.11 -17.61 24.78
N THR A 138 -0.17 -16.78 23.75
CA THR A 138 1.01 -16.14 23.17
C THR A 138 0.89 -14.62 23.20
N LEU A 139 2.04 -13.93 23.10
CA LEU A 139 2.14 -12.49 22.89
C LEU A 139 2.66 -12.24 21.48
N PRO A 140 1.84 -12.43 20.45
CA PRO A 140 2.28 -12.40 19.06
C PRO A 140 2.53 -10.99 18.53
N CYS A 141 1.99 -9.98 19.21
CA CYS A 141 2.10 -8.60 18.77
C CYS A 141 3.31 -7.93 19.40
N MET A 142 4.11 -7.25 18.56
CA MET A 142 5.31 -6.54 18.97
C MET A 142 5.32 -5.16 18.32
N ILE A 143 5.53 -4.12 19.13
CA ILE A 143 5.70 -2.73 18.71
C ILE A 143 7.03 -2.26 19.28
N LEU A 144 7.96 -1.89 18.41
CA LEU A 144 9.33 -1.52 18.77
C LEU A 144 9.61 -0.08 18.35
N THR A 145 10.32 0.62 19.22
CA THR A 145 10.98 1.90 18.92
C THR A 145 12.45 1.81 19.27
N SER A 146 13.24 2.87 19.13
CA SER A 146 14.65 2.85 19.50
C SER A 146 14.88 2.70 21.01
N ASP A 147 13.93 3.15 21.85
CA ASP A 147 14.11 3.23 23.32
C ASP A 147 13.05 2.42 24.09
N ALA A 148 12.06 1.83 23.41
CA ALA A 148 10.99 1.12 24.07
C ALA A 148 10.43 -0.02 23.21
N ALA A 149 9.80 -0.98 23.87
CA ALA A 149 9.11 -2.07 23.22
C ALA A 149 7.81 -2.42 23.95
N ILE A 150 6.80 -2.82 23.18
CA ILE A 150 5.56 -3.39 23.71
C ILE A 150 5.37 -4.76 23.08
N MET A 151 5.15 -5.77 23.92
CA MET A 151 4.68 -7.08 23.50
C MET A 151 3.30 -7.32 24.09
N CYS A 152 2.32 -7.70 23.27
CA CYS A 152 0.96 -7.89 23.76
C CYS A 152 0.22 -9.04 23.06
N THR A 153 -0.90 -9.42 23.68
CA THR A 153 -1.84 -10.40 23.12
C THR A 153 -2.51 -9.86 21.86
N ALA A 154 -2.97 -10.74 20.99
CA ALA A 154 -3.64 -10.38 19.75
C ALA A 154 -4.94 -9.57 19.95
N ASN A 155 -5.57 -9.67 21.10
CA ASN A 155 -6.76 -8.88 21.44
C ASN A 155 -6.41 -7.54 22.15
N TYR A 156 -5.12 -7.22 22.28
CA TYR A 156 -4.61 -5.99 22.91
C TYR A 156 -5.12 -5.74 24.33
N GLN A 157 -5.41 -6.81 25.10
CA GLN A 157 -5.90 -6.68 26.48
C GLN A 157 -4.83 -6.82 27.53
N THR A 158 -3.74 -7.52 27.19
CA THR A 158 -2.64 -7.78 28.13
C THR A 158 -1.32 -7.66 27.40
N GLY A 159 -0.34 -7.06 28.04
CA GLY A 159 0.99 -6.92 27.45
C GLY A 159 2.06 -6.49 28.47
N PHE A 160 3.24 -6.28 27.94
CA PHE A 160 4.40 -5.82 28.68
C PHE A 160 5.04 -4.67 27.91
N TYR A 161 5.41 -3.64 28.64
CA TYR A 161 6.20 -2.53 28.16
C TYR A 161 7.63 -2.66 28.72
N TYR A 162 8.61 -2.51 27.84
CA TYR A 162 10.04 -2.64 28.16
C TYR A 162 10.78 -1.36 27.80
N THR A 163 11.72 -0.97 28.68
CA THR A 163 12.67 0.12 28.43
C THR A 163 14.12 -0.32 28.62
N ASN A 164 14.36 -1.56 29.04
CA ASN A 164 15.70 -2.09 29.18
C ASN A 164 16.41 -2.19 27.82
N PRO A 165 17.58 -1.57 27.61
CA PRO A 165 18.28 -1.53 26.32
C PRO A 165 18.65 -2.91 25.76
N GLU A 166 19.02 -3.86 26.62
CA GLU A 166 19.37 -5.23 26.20
C GLU A 166 18.13 -5.96 25.67
N CYS A 167 16.98 -5.81 26.36
CA CYS A 167 15.71 -6.35 25.89
C CYS A 167 15.33 -5.76 24.54
N ILE A 168 15.43 -4.44 24.37
CA ILE A 168 15.10 -3.75 23.12
C ILE A 168 16.01 -4.22 21.98
N THR A 169 17.32 -4.32 22.22
CA THR A 169 18.28 -4.80 21.23
C THR A 169 17.98 -6.24 20.80
N THR A 170 17.65 -7.09 21.77
CA THR A 170 17.29 -8.49 21.50
C THR A 170 15.99 -8.57 20.66
N LEU A 171 14.98 -7.78 21.02
CA LEU A 171 13.72 -7.74 20.28
C LEU A 171 13.89 -7.20 18.85
N TRP A 172 14.73 -6.20 18.65
CA TRP A 172 15.10 -5.73 17.30
C TRP A 172 15.82 -6.80 16.48
N THR A 173 16.70 -7.59 17.12
CA THR A 173 17.37 -8.72 16.46
C THR A 173 16.36 -9.77 16.01
N LEU A 174 15.42 -10.14 16.88
CA LEU A 174 14.34 -11.07 16.56
C LEU A 174 13.44 -10.51 15.43
N PHE A 175 13.12 -9.22 15.47
CA PHE A 175 12.34 -8.57 14.43
C PHE A 175 13.04 -8.67 13.07
N LYS A 176 14.31 -8.30 12.97
CA LYS A 176 15.09 -8.36 11.74
C LYS A 176 15.22 -9.79 11.19
N ASN A 177 15.50 -10.76 12.06
CA ASN A 177 15.55 -12.18 11.67
C ASN A 177 14.22 -12.71 11.09
N ASN A 178 13.08 -12.14 11.50
CA ASN A 178 11.79 -12.45 10.91
C ASN A 178 11.59 -11.68 9.60
N GLN A 179 11.95 -10.40 9.55
CA GLN A 179 11.85 -9.55 8.36
C GLN A 179 12.63 -10.14 7.19
N ASP A 180 13.83 -10.69 7.42
CA ASP A 180 14.69 -11.31 6.41
C ASP A 180 14.04 -12.53 5.72
N LYS A 181 13.00 -13.10 6.33
CA LYS A 181 12.23 -14.24 5.77
C LYS A 181 10.95 -13.79 5.08
N CYS A 182 10.67 -12.50 5.07
CA CYS A 182 9.46 -11.91 4.51
C CYS A 182 9.73 -11.32 3.12
N SER A 183 8.67 -11.19 2.35
CA SER A 183 8.68 -10.45 1.08
C SER A 183 8.09 -9.05 1.30
N LEU A 184 8.58 -8.06 0.56
CA LEU A 184 8.02 -6.72 0.58
C LEU A 184 6.65 -6.72 -0.08
N LEU A 185 5.62 -6.19 0.62
CA LEU A 185 4.24 -6.20 0.13
C LEU A 185 3.99 -5.10 -0.91
N PHE A 186 4.49 -3.89 -0.62
CA PHE A 186 4.37 -2.75 -1.52
C PHE A 186 5.74 -2.20 -1.83
N LYS A 187 5.98 -1.94 -3.08
CA LYS A 187 7.16 -1.23 -3.55
C LYS A 187 6.69 0.08 -4.17
N PRO A 188 6.92 1.23 -3.51
CA PRO A 188 6.61 2.51 -4.13
C PRO A 188 7.50 2.67 -5.37
N VAL A 189 6.89 3.00 -6.49
CA VAL A 189 7.60 3.29 -7.74
C VAL A 189 7.36 4.77 -8.01
N PRO A 190 8.39 5.62 -7.86
CA PRO A 190 8.27 7.02 -8.24
C PRO A 190 7.86 7.13 -9.72
N MET A 191 6.95 8.04 -10.02
CA MET A 191 6.49 8.31 -11.38
C MET A 191 7.61 9.02 -12.16
N SER A 192 8.54 8.23 -12.71
CA SER A 192 9.52 8.71 -13.70
C SER A 192 9.52 7.78 -14.91
N PRO A 193 9.90 8.23 -16.10
CA PRO A 193 9.96 7.40 -17.29
C PRO A 193 10.84 6.16 -17.11
N GLU A 194 12.00 6.33 -16.46
CA GLU A 194 12.92 5.21 -16.21
C GLU A 194 12.30 4.20 -15.26
N ASN A 195 11.59 4.64 -14.22
CA ASN A 195 10.93 3.76 -13.27
C ASN A 195 9.72 3.06 -13.90
N HIS A 196 8.99 3.72 -14.78
CA HIS A 196 7.95 3.09 -15.59
C HIS A 196 8.51 1.96 -16.46
N LEU A 197 9.64 2.21 -17.13
CA LEU A 197 10.34 1.20 -17.91
C LEU A 197 10.76 0.01 -17.04
N MET A 198 11.37 0.29 -15.86
CA MET A 198 11.79 -0.75 -14.92
C MET A 198 10.61 -1.53 -14.32
N LEU A 199 9.47 -0.89 -14.07
CA LEU A 199 8.28 -1.56 -13.56
C LEU A 199 7.75 -2.57 -14.57
N PHE A 200 7.71 -2.21 -15.84
CA PHE A 200 7.22 -3.08 -16.90
C PHE A 200 8.23 -4.18 -17.29
N ASP A 201 9.52 -3.90 -17.22
CA ASP A 201 10.55 -4.93 -17.42
C ASP A 201 10.63 -5.91 -16.23
N SER A 202 10.31 -5.47 -15.01
CA SER A 202 10.30 -6.36 -13.84
C SER A 202 9.10 -7.32 -13.81
N ILE A 203 8.05 -7.05 -14.59
CA ILE A 203 6.98 -8.00 -14.90
C ILE A 203 7.48 -8.84 -16.11
N ASP A 204 8.56 -9.59 -15.89
CA ASP A 204 9.15 -10.46 -16.91
C ASP A 204 8.13 -11.49 -17.38
N ASP A 205 8.15 -11.79 -18.68
CA ASP A 205 7.28 -12.79 -19.31
C ASP A 205 7.44 -14.18 -18.66
N SER A 206 8.60 -14.46 -18.03
CA SER A 206 8.87 -15.69 -17.28
C SER A 206 8.12 -15.83 -15.96
N THR A 207 7.58 -14.73 -15.41
CA THR A 207 6.82 -14.72 -14.13
C THR A 207 5.32 -14.77 -14.31
N ILE A 208 4.82 -14.63 -15.53
CA ILE A 208 3.40 -14.80 -15.85
C ILE A 208 3.17 -16.29 -16.09
N ASP A 209 3.09 -17.04 -15.00
CA ASP A 209 2.45 -18.34 -14.98
C ASP A 209 1.02 -18.14 -15.51
N ASP A 210 0.55 -18.97 -16.45
CA ASP A 210 -0.78 -18.87 -17.06
C ASP A 210 -1.94 -18.84 -16.02
N GLU A 211 -1.64 -19.17 -14.76
CA GLU A 211 -2.57 -19.14 -13.64
C GLU A 211 -2.58 -17.78 -12.87
N LYS A 212 -1.65 -16.86 -13.14
CA LYS A 212 -1.59 -15.58 -12.40
C LYS A 212 -2.40 -14.51 -13.11
N HIS A 213 -3.41 -14.01 -12.38
CA HIS A 213 -4.20 -12.85 -12.80
C HIS A 213 -3.63 -11.57 -12.18
N ILE A 214 -3.36 -10.58 -13.02
CA ILE A 214 -2.96 -9.23 -12.59
C ILE A 214 -4.20 -8.35 -12.56
N THR A 215 -4.40 -7.61 -11.48
CA THR A 215 -5.48 -6.63 -11.37
C THR A 215 -4.88 -5.24 -11.20
N GLY A 216 -5.16 -4.35 -12.14
CA GLY A 216 -4.87 -2.93 -12.05
C GLY A 216 -6.09 -2.17 -11.53
N ILE A 217 -5.88 -1.28 -10.54
CA ILE A 217 -6.92 -0.38 -10.03
C ILE A 217 -6.35 1.03 -10.09
N GLN A 218 -6.98 1.90 -10.84
CA GLN A 218 -6.50 3.27 -11.04
C GLN A 218 -7.67 4.24 -11.24
N PRO A 219 -7.49 5.55 -10.96
CA PRO A 219 -8.56 6.53 -11.14
C PRO A 219 -9.01 6.63 -12.61
N GLU A 220 -8.07 6.68 -13.56
CA GLU A 220 -8.31 6.76 -14.99
C GLU A 220 -8.22 5.40 -15.68
N ALA A 221 -8.77 5.31 -16.88
CA ALA A 221 -8.58 4.10 -17.70
C ALA A 221 -7.13 4.02 -18.17
N CYS A 222 -6.52 2.83 -18.07
CA CYS A 222 -5.21 2.59 -18.64
C CYS A 222 -5.28 2.66 -20.17
N LEU A 223 -4.86 3.78 -20.74
CA LEU A 223 -4.95 4.08 -22.16
C LEU A 223 -3.67 3.71 -22.91
N THR A 224 -2.55 3.65 -22.24
CA THR A 224 -1.21 3.42 -22.81
C THR A 224 -1.15 2.18 -23.73
N PRO A 225 -1.83 1.04 -23.45
CA PRO A 225 -1.81 -0.12 -24.35
C PRO A 225 -2.41 0.15 -25.73
N PHE A 226 -3.25 1.19 -25.86
CA PHE A 226 -3.97 1.51 -27.10
C PHE A 226 -3.39 2.73 -27.84
N ILE A 227 -2.41 3.41 -27.24
CA ILE A 227 -1.67 4.48 -27.90
C ILE A 227 -0.82 3.86 -29.01
N THR A 228 -1.21 4.08 -30.26
CA THR A 228 -0.43 3.63 -31.42
C THR A 228 0.86 4.46 -31.53
N LYS A 229 1.85 3.90 -32.25
CA LYS A 229 3.11 4.61 -32.49
C LYS A 229 2.88 5.98 -33.14
N ASP A 230 1.92 6.08 -34.07
CA ASP A 230 1.63 7.33 -34.77
C ASP A 230 0.98 8.36 -33.84
N ILE A 231 0.06 7.95 -32.99
CA ILE A 231 -0.54 8.82 -31.97
C ILE A 231 0.52 9.29 -31.00
N PHE A 232 1.42 8.38 -30.60
CA PHE A 232 2.48 8.70 -29.65
C PHE A 232 3.48 9.69 -30.23
N LEU A 233 3.94 9.47 -31.47
CA LEU A 233 4.80 10.41 -32.20
C LEU A 233 4.17 11.80 -32.38
N ASP A 234 2.84 11.86 -32.61
CA ASP A 234 2.12 13.11 -32.79
C ASP A 234 1.96 13.91 -31.47
N ARG A 235 1.90 13.22 -30.33
CA ARG A 235 1.58 13.87 -29.04
C ARG A 235 2.77 14.02 -28.10
N PHE A 236 3.80 13.19 -28.25
CA PHE A 236 4.98 13.26 -27.38
C PHE A 236 5.76 14.56 -27.57
N ASN A 237 6.29 15.10 -26.48
CA ASN A 237 7.10 16.31 -26.54
C ASN A 237 8.53 15.98 -27.02
N HIS A 238 8.82 16.32 -28.26
CA HIS A 238 10.11 16.08 -28.92
C HIS A 238 11.26 16.98 -28.40
N ASP A 239 10.95 18.02 -27.63
CA ASP A 239 11.96 18.91 -27.05
C ASP A 239 12.60 18.31 -25.78
N LEU A 240 12.12 17.17 -25.31
CA LEU A 240 12.68 16.49 -24.14
C LEU A 240 14.06 15.87 -24.45
N PRO A 241 14.97 15.88 -23.47
CA PRO A 241 16.22 15.14 -23.60
C PRO A 241 15.97 13.65 -23.89
N GLN A 242 16.64 13.10 -24.89
CA GLN A 242 16.52 11.68 -25.29
C GLN A 242 15.10 11.26 -25.76
N ALA A 243 14.31 12.19 -26.30
CA ALA A 243 12.95 11.95 -26.77
C ALA A 243 12.84 10.71 -27.67
N ASP A 244 13.69 10.54 -28.66
CA ASP A 244 13.69 9.39 -29.58
C ASP A 244 13.86 8.04 -28.87
N PHE A 245 14.75 7.99 -27.88
CA PHE A 245 14.96 6.78 -27.06
C PHE A 245 13.73 6.48 -26.21
N MET A 246 13.14 7.51 -25.59
CA MET A 246 11.93 7.37 -24.77
C MET A 246 10.74 6.90 -25.62
N ILE A 247 10.55 7.47 -26.80
CA ILE A 247 9.50 7.10 -27.74
C ILE A 247 9.63 5.64 -28.15
N ALA A 248 10.84 5.18 -28.52
CA ALA A 248 11.08 3.81 -28.94
C ALA A 248 10.81 2.82 -27.79
N SER A 249 11.30 3.12 -26.59
CA SER A 249 11.16 2.29 -25.40
C SER A 249 9.69 2.18 -24.98
N LEU A 250 8.98 3.31 -24.85
CA LEU A 250 7.58 3.34 -24.44
C LEU A 250 6.67 2.68 -25.48
N SER A 251 6.92 2.88 -26.78
CA SER A 251 6.15 2.20 -27.84
C SER A 251 6.24 0.68 -27.72
N THR A 252 7.41 0.14 -27.38
CA THR A 252 7.62 -1.29 -27.17
C THR A 252 6.82 -1.78 -25.97
N ILE A 253 6.84 -1.04 -24.86
CA ILE A 253 6.10 -1.37 -23.64
C ILE A 253 4.59 -1.35 -23.89
N PHE A 254 4.08 -0.33 -24.57
CA PHE A 254 2.65 -0.24 -24.90
C PHE A 254 2.18 -1.44 -25.73
N ALA A 255 2.98 -1.86 -26.71
CA ALA A 255 2.66 -3.02 -27.53
C ALA A 255 2.62 -4.32 -26.70
N LYS A 256 3.59 -4.51 -25.77
CA LYS A 256 3.60 -5.64 -24.85
C LYS A 256 2.37 -5.62 -23.93
N ASN A 257 2.04 -4.48 -23.35
CA ASN A 257 0.88 -4.35 -22.47
C ASN A 257 -0.45 -4.62 -23.18
N LYS A 258 -0.60 -4.16 -24.41
CA LYS A 258 -1.76 -4.50 -25.23
C LYS A 258 -1.90 -6.01 -25.39
N THR A 259 -0.82 -6.70 -25.69
CA THR A 259 -0.81 -8.16 -25.83
C THR A 259 -1.25 -8.85 -24.54
N ARG A 260 -0.72 -8.45 -23.39
CA ARG A 260 -1.08 -9.00 -22.07
C ARG A 260 -2.56 -8.82 -21.73
N ILE A 261 -3.10 -7.63 -21.97
CA ILE A 261 -4.53 -7.34 -21.73
C ILE A 261 -5.42 -8.22 -22.61
N LEU A 262 -5.09 -8.33 -23.89
CA LEU A 262 -5.87 -9.10 -24.84
C LEU A 262 -5.82 -10.62 -24.61
N HIS A 263 -4.81 -11.14 -23.92
CA HIS A 263 -4.72 -12.55 -23.49
C HIS A 263 -5.55 -12.85 -22.23
N GLY A 264 -6.16 -11.82 -21.59
CA GLY A 264 -7.14 -12.02 -20.52
C GLY A 264 -6.57 -12.24 -19.13
N ASN A 265 -5.24 -12.23 -18.95
CA ASN A 265 -4.59 -12.41 -17.64
C ASN A 265 -4.49 -11.08 -16.87
N PHE A 266 -4.97 -9.99 -17.45
CA PHE A 266 -4.91 -8.67 -16.88
C PHE A 266 -6.30 -8.04 -16.84
N ARG A 267 -6.76 -7.58 -15.66
CA ARG A 267 -8.02 -6.84 -15.50
C ARG A 267 -7.75 -5.45 -14.98
N ILE A 268 -8.37 -4.44 -15.57
CA ILE A 268 -8.27 -3.04 -15.18
C ILE A 268 -9.60 -2.57 -14.61
N TYR A 269 -9.55 -1.97 -13.44
CA TYR A 269 -10.66 -1.25 -12.83
C TYR A 269 -10.34 0.25 -12.84
N PHE A 270 -11.25 1.07 -13.30
CA PHE A 270 -11.10 2.52 -13.37
C PHE A 270 -12.44 3.22 -13.09
N THR A 271 -12.41 4.54 -12.82
CA THR A 271 -13.60 5.28 -12.44
C THR A 271 -14.27 5.93 -13.66
N GLU A 272 -15.60 6.12 -13.59
CA GLU A 272 -16.33 6.91 -14.57
C GLU A 272 -15.80 8.35 -14.63
N LYS A 273 -15.47 8.93 -13.47
CA LYS A 273 -14.90 10.27 -13.37
C LYS A 273 -13.58 10.40 -14.13
N GLY A 274 -12.68 9.41 -14.01
CA GLY A 274 -11.41 9.42 -14.73
C GLY A 274 -11.60 9.30 -16.25
N ALA A 275 -12.55 8.46 -16.70
CA ALA A 275 -12.89 8.38 -18.12
C ALA A 275 -13.46 9.69 -18.67
N LEU A 276 -14.31 10.38 -17.89
CA LEU A 276 -14.84 11.70 -18.26
C LEU A 276 -13.75 12.77 -18.30
N HIS A 277 -12.85 12.78 -17.32
CA HIS A 277 -11.71 13.69 -17.29
C HIS A 277 -10.86 13.57 -18.56
N PHE A 278 -10.49 12.35 -18.95
CA PHE A 278 -9.79 12.14 -20.22
C PHE A 278 -10.60 12.59 -21.43
N ALA A 279 -11.90 12.27 -21.48
CA ALA A 279 -12.76 12.69 -22.57
C ALA A 279 -12.84 14.21 -22.76
N GLU A 280 -12.82 14.95 -21.67
CA GLU A 280 -12.90 16.43 -21.65
C GLU A 280 -11.57 17.11 -21.93
N THR A 281 -10.50 16.63 -21.28
CA THR A 281 -9.19 17.29 -21.29
C THR A 281 -8.22 16.74 -22.34
N GLY A 282 -8.28 15.44 -22.59
CA GLY A 282 -7.27 14.72 -23.36
C GLY A 282 -5.95 14.50 -22.60
N LEU A 283 -5.95 14.71 -21.29
CA LEU A 283 -4.81 14.44 -20.41
C LEU A 283 -4.95 13.06 -19.79
N ILE A 284 -3.84 12.42 -19.47
CA ILE A 284 -3.76 11.12 -18.78
C ILE A 284 -2.81 11.24 -17.59
N GLU A 285 -3.23 10.75 -16.42
CA GLU A 285 -2.40 10.79 -15.20
C GLU A 285 -1.21 9.80 -15.23
N GLU A 286 -1.16 8.89 -16.22
CA GLU A 286 -0.07 7.92 -16.38
C GLU A 286 1.26 8.56 -16.77
N PHE A 287 1.25 9.80 -17.30
CA PHE A 287 2.44 10.57 -17.67
C PHE A 287 2.38 11.99 -17.13
N PRO A 288 3.52 12.56 -16.74
CA PRO A 288 3.63 13.99 -16.46
C PRO A 288 3.22 14.83 -17.67
N ASP A 289 2.51 15.93 -17.45
CA ASP A 289 2.00 16.82 -18.50
C ASP A 289 3.10 17.39 -19.43
N GLU A 290 4.33 17.52 -18.94
CA GLU A 290 5.48 17.96 -19.73
C GLU A 290 5.95 16.97 -20.79
N PHE A 291 5.53 15.68 -20.71
CA PHE A 291 5.98 14.65 -21.65
C PHE A 291 5.16 14.60 -22.94
N TYR A 292 3.95 15.16 -22.94
CA TYR A 292 3.07 15.05 -24.10
C TYR A 292 2.10 16.23 -24.20
N HIS A 293 1.54 16.43 -25.39
CA HIS A 293 0.46 17.36 -25.61
C HIS A 293 -0.90 16.67 -25.47
N PRO A 294 -1.94 17.36 -24.96
CA PRO A 294 -3.27 16.76 -24.81
C PRO A 294 -3.74 16.08 -26.10
N PHE A 295 -4.32 14.89 -25.97
CA PHE A 295 -4.84 14.14 -27.11
C PHE A 295 -5.97 14.90 -27.82
N THR A 296 -5.93 14.93 -29.15
CA THR A 296 -6.97 15.56 -29.98
C THR A 296 -8.32 14.84 -29.83
N VAL A 297 -9.42 15.53 -30.14
CA VAL A 297 -10.76 14.93 -30.06
C VAL A 297 -10.88 13.61 -30.84
N PRO A 298 -10.39 13.48 -32.10
CA PRO A 298 -10.42 12.21 -32.80
C PRO A 298 -9.61 11.10 -32.09
N GLN A 299 -8.46 11.43 -31.53
CA GLN A 299 -7.63 10.47 -30.79
C GLN A 299 -8.32 10.00 -29.51
N ARG A 300 -8.95 10.94 -28.76
CA ARG A 300 -9.73 10.60 -27.57
C ARG A 300 -10.88 9.65 -27.90
N ILE A 301 -11.62 9.93 -28.96
CA ILE A 301 -12.71 9.06 -29.41
C ILE A 301 -12.18 7.66 -29.78
N TYR A 302 -11.06 7.58 -30.47
CA TYR A 302 -10.42 6.30 -30.80
C TYR A 302 -10.06 5.52 -29.56
N LEU A 303 -9.33 6.13 -28.63
CA LEU A 303 -8.87 5.49 -27.39
C LEU A 303 -10.04 5.03 -26.49
N LEU A 304 -11.08 5.86 -26.37
CA LEU A 304 -12.29 5.49 -25.60
C LEU A 304 -13.07 4.33 -26.22
N LYS A 305 -13.08 4.21 -27.56
CA LYS A 305 -13.67 3.03 -28.23
C LYS A 305 -12.87 1.75 -27.96
N GLU A 306 -11.55 1.83 -27.92
CA GLU A 306 -10.71 0.68 -27.53
C GLU A 306 -11.02 0.24 -26.09
N ILE A 307 -11.15 1.21 -25.15
CA ILE A 307 -11.56 0.93 -23.76
C ILE A 307 -12.96 0.30 -23.72
N GLN A 308 -13.91 0.84 -24.45
CA GLN A 308 -15.27 0.28 -24.54
C GLN A 308 -15.23 -1.18 -25.01
N SER A 309 -14.47 -1.48 -26.06
CA SER A 309 -14.28 -2.86 -26.54
C SER A 309 -13.69 -3.78 -25.48
N CYS A 310 -12.78 -3.28 -24.65
CA CYS A 310 -12.22 -4.03 -23.54
C CYS A 310 -13.22 -4.24 -22.40
N CYS A 311 -14.11 -3.28 -22.16
CA CYS A 311 -15.21 -3.44 -21.19
C CYS A 311 -16.20 -4.54 -21.66
N GLU A 312 -16.53 -4.58 -22.94
CA GLU A 312 -17.39 -5.61 -23.52
C GLU A 312 -16.81 -7.03 -23.40
N LYS A 313 -15.48 -7.15 -23.37
CA LYS A 313 -14.75 -8.40 -23.20
C LYS A 313 -14.38 -8.73 -21.74
N ASP A 314 -14.84 -7.93 -20.80
CA ASP A 314 -14.54 -8.06 -19.35
C ASP A 314 -13.04 -7.92 -18.98
N PHE A 315 -12.25 -7.29 -19.83
CA PHE A 315 -10.85 -6.95 -19.51
C PHE A 315 -10.76 -5.66 -18.70
N TYR A 316 -11.70 -4.72 -18.91
CA TYR A 316 -11.83 -3.47 -18.21
C TYR A 316 -13.19 -3.38 -17.53
N ARG A 317 -13.23 -2.76 -16.36
CA ARG A 317 -14.45 -2.53 -15.59
C ARG A 317 -14.52 -1.12 -15.06
N ILE A 318 -15.65 -0.45 -15.30
CA ILE A 318 -15.90 0.91 -14.83
C ILE A 318 -16.50 0.85 -13.43
N LEU A 319 -15.91 1.61 -12.52
CA LEU A 319 -16.44 1.87 -11.21
C LEU A 319 -17.25 3.17 -11.26
N ARG A 320 -18.53 3.09 -10.92
CA ARG A 320 -19.46 4.22 -11.01
C ARG A 320 -19.30 5.25 -9.90
N GLU A 321 -18.67 4.87 -8.80
CA GLU A 321 -18.36 5.76 -7.70
C GLU A 321 -16.87 6.11 -7.71
N PRO A 322 -16.49 7.36 -7.36
CA PRO A 322 -15.09 7.72 -7.29
C PRO A 322 -14.38 6.86 -6.23
N LEU A 323 -13.18 6.41 -6.56
CA LEU A 323 -12.23 5.91 -5.57
C LEU A 323 -11.95 7.08 -4.60
N ARG A 324 -12.57 7.05 -3.43
CA ARG A 324 -12.40 8.07 -2.38
C ARG A 324 -11.44 7.56 -1.33
#